data_db15097f2b75f4282d40293fe4e7a578
#
_entry.id   db15097f2b75f4282d40293fe4e7a578
#
_cell.length_a   1.000
_cell.length_b   1.000
_cell.length_c   1.000
_cell.angle_alpha   90.00
_cell.angle_beta   90.00
_cell.angle_gamma   90.00
#
_symmetry.space_group_name_H-M   'P 1'
#
loop_
_entity.id
_entity.type
_entity.pdbx_description
1 polymer ?
#
loop_
_entity_poly.entity_id
_entity_poly.type
_entity_poly.pdbx_seq_one_letter_code
_entity_poly.pdbx_strand_id
1 'polypeptide(L)'
;MNMIRRISIFMAAVLTAAMFFGCAKPEDKTLRLLHWNIQNGMWDGQNDNYDRFVNFVKAQDPDVCVWCEAQSIWKTDSDQKMDKEDRYLVDNWGELAARYGHKYWAIGGHRDNYPQVITSKYPINVVSKIVGDENIIVAHGAAWATIDVNGKTVNIVALHTWPHAYAYRAEDVEASKAEQGGDKYRAKEVQYVCEHTIGTVPGAENQYWMMMGDFNSRSRVDNDQYGYADDDPKLLVHDYIKANTPYIDVIKAKYPNEFKPTTGSKTARIDYVYCTKPLYDRITYADVIWDDYTTPVRDPQKLSNFWRPSDHMPIMIDFDMK
;
A
#
# COMPACT_ATOMS: atom_id res chain seq x y z
N MET A 1 53.19 -66.36 31.11
CA MET A 1 52.02 -67.22 31.00
C MET A 1 50.86 -66.52 31.68
N ASN A 2 50.16 -65.67 30.96
CA ASN A 2 48.92 -65.11 31.46
C ASN A 2 48.15 -64.56 30.23
N MET A 3 47.03 -65.13 29.97
CA MET A 3 46.16 -64.90 28.83
C MET A 3 45.16 -63.80 29.19
N ILE A 4 45.28 -62.62 28.57
CA ILE A 4 44.35 -61.52 28.79
C ILE A 4 43.27 -61.59 27.71
N ARG A 5 42.03 -61.90 28.10
CA ARG A 5 40.84 -61.88 27.25
C ARG A 5 40.49 -60.41 26.95
N ARG A 6 40.41 -60.10 25.64
CA ARG A 6 39.83 -58.84 25.16
C ARG A 6 38.30 -58.99 25.08
N ILE A 7 37.61 -58.21 25.88
CA ILE A 7 36.15 -58.05 25.80
C ILE A 7 35.89 -56.90 24.83
N SER A 8 35.30 -57.20 23.64
CA SER A 8 34.83 -56.16 22.71
C SER A 8 33.43 -55.76 23.13
N ILE A 9 33.28 -54.53 23.56
CA ILE A 9 31.98 -53.90 23.81
C ILE A 9 31.47 -53.30 22.48
N PHE A 10 30.42 -53.89 21.93
CA PHE A 10 29.64 -53.29 20.83
C PHE A 10 28.74 -52.22 21.38
N MET A 11 29.05 -50.96 21.09
CA MET A 11 28.19 -49.84 21.38
C MET A 11 27.20 -49.69 20.22
N ALA A 12 25.94 -50.13 20.43
CA ALA A 12 24.86 -49.87 19.47
C ALA A 12 24.38 -48.45 19.63
N ALA A 13 24.71 -47.58 18.67
CA ALA A 13 24.15 -46.27 18.57
C ALA A 13 22.71 -46.35 18.03
N VAL A 14 21.74 -46.15 18.90
CA VAL A 14 20.32 -45.96 18.49
C VAL A 14 20.19 -44.53 18.00
N LEU A 15 20.16 -44.34 16.69
CA LEU A 15 19.72 -43.07 16.07
C LEU A 15 18.21 -42.95 16.23
N THR A 16 17.75 -42.20 17.20
CA THR A 16 16.37 -41.68 17.25
C THR A 16 16.23 -40.54 16.24
N ALA A 17 15.70 -40.87 15.05
CA ALA A 17 15.23 -39.86 14.11
C ALA A 17 13.99 -39.18 14.74
N ALA A 18 14.18 -38.02 15.33
CA ALA A 18 13.06 -37.14 15.67
C ALA A 18 12.42 -36.65 14.36
N MET A 19 11.35 -37.31 13.93
CA MET A 19 10.46 -36.77 12.89
C MET A 19 9.83 -35.51 13.48
N PHE A 20 10.35 -34.32 13.12
CA PHE A 20 9.62 -33.09 13.25
C PHE A 20 8.43 -33.17 12.28
N PHE A 21 7.29 -33.65 12.77
CA PHE A 21 6.02 -33.30 12.16
C PHE A 21 5.83 -31.79 12.39
N GLY A 22 6.35 -30.99 11.48
CA GLY A 22 5.92 -29.62 11.34
C GLY A 22 4.42 -29.69 11.07
N CYS A 23 3.58 -29.22 12.00
CA CYS A 23 2.19 -28.90 11.67
C CYS A 23 2.25 -27.95 10.48
N ALA A 24 1.97 -28.48 9.28
CA ALA A 24 1.65 -27.64 8.14
C ALA A 24 0.47 -26.79 8.60
N LYS A 25 0.66 -25.48 8.69
CA LYS A 25 -0.48 -24.57 8.81
C LYS A 25 -1.47 -24.95 7.71
N PRO A 26 -2.78 -24.90 7.97
CA PRO A 26 -3.76 -25.01 6.89
C PRO A 26 -3.31 -24.05 5.79
N GLU A 27 -3.23 -24.54 4.55
CA GLU A 27 -2.93 -23.68 3.40
C GLU A 27 -3.92 -22.51 3.45
N ASP A 28 -3.42 -21.32 3.75
CA ASP A 28 -4.21 -20.10 3.65
C ASP A 28 -4.54 -19.92 2.17
N LYS A 29 -5.76 -20.28 1.81
CA LYS A 29 -6.23 -20.29 0.42
C LYS A 29 -6.67 -18.92 -0.05
N THR A 30 -6.61 -17.92 0.82
CA THR A 30 -7.01 -16.53 0.55
C THR A 30 -5.84 -15.60 0.81
N LEU A 31 -5.80 -14.51 0.07
CA LEU A 31 -4.95 -13.37 0.34
C LEU A 31 -5.86 -12.17 0.53
N ARG A 32 -5.91 -11.62 1.75
CA ARG A 32 -6.64 -10.40 2.07
C ARG A 32 -5.70 -9.21 2.06
N LEU A 33 -6.02 -8.24 1.22
CA LEU A 33 -5.31 -6.98 1.08
C LEU A 33 -6.12 -5.84 1.68
N LEU A 34 -5.45 -4.95 2.44
CA LEU A 34 -5.99 -3.67 2.88
C LEU A 34 -5.08 -2.54 2.40
N HIS A 35 -5.62 -1.58 1.66
CA HIS A 35 -4.95 -0.32 1.34
C HIS A 35 -5.64 0.85 2.02
N TRP A 36 -4.85 1.77 2.59
CA TRP A 36 -5.38 2.99 3.19
C TRP A 36 -4.32 4.11 3.24
N ASN A 37 -4.70 5.31 2.80
CA ASN A 37 -3.99 6.52 3.17
C ASN A 37 -4.43 6.92 4.58
N ILE A 38 -3.51 6.84 5.52
CA ILE A 38 -3.78 7.00 6.96
C ILE A 38 -3.56 8.43 7.45
N GLN A 39 -3.64 9.37 6.57
CA GLN A 39 -3.49 10.81 6.84
C GLN A 39 -2.45 11.13 7.90
N ASN A 40 -1.25 11.49 7.45
CA ASN A 40 -0.17 11.91 8.34
C ASN A 40 0.13 10.92 9.47
N GLY A 41 0.21 9.62 9.13
CA GLY A 41 0.54 8.56 10.06
C GLY A 41 -0.51 8.34 11.13
N MET A 42 -1.80 8.44 10.77
CA MET A 42 -2.90 8.34 11.74
C MET A 42 -2.71 9.32 12.88
N TRP A 43 -2.61 10.60 12.53
CA TRP A 43 -2.23 11.68 13.45
C TRP A 43 -3.04 11.73 14.76
N ASP A 44 -4.31 11.35 14.74
CA ASP A 44 -5.15 11.31 15.93
C ASP A 44 -4.95 10.07 16.81
N GLY A 45 -4.30 9.04 16.27
CA GLY A 45 -4.01 7.79 16.99
C GLY A 45 -2.87 7.94 18.02
N GLN A 46 -2.10 9.03 17.98
CA GLN A 46 -1.02 9.24 18.93
C GLN A 46 -1.51 9.32 20.39
N ASN A 47 -2.71 9.82 20.63
CA ASN A 47 -3.26 9.99 21.98
C ASN A 47 -3.65 8.67 22.65
N ASP A 48 -3.98 7.63 21.89
CA ASP A 48 -4.35 6.31 22.38
C ASP A 48 -3.33 5.25 22.01
N ASN A 49 -2.11 5.66 21.65
CA ASN A 49 -1.05 4.77 21.21
C ASN A 49 -1.51 3.86 20.06
N TYR A 50 -2.31 4.39 19.15
CA TYR A 50 -2.86 3.68 17.98
C TYR A 50 -3.76 2.47 18.31
N ASP A 51 -4.31 2.38 19.54
CA ASP A 51 -5.10 1.21 19.95
C ASP A 51 -6.36 1.03 19.08
N ARG A 52 -7.06 2.12 18.71
CA ARG A 52 -8.24 2.05 17.83
C ARG A 52 -7.87 1.58 16.43
N PHE A 53 -6.77 2.10 15.89
CA PHE A 53 -6.23 1.67 14.59
C PHE A 53 -5.87 0.18 14.60
N VAL A 54 -5.11 -0.25 15.60
CA VAL A 54 -4.72 -1.66 15.77
C VAL A 54 -5.94 -2.57 15.89
N ASN A 55 -6.94 -2.18 16.66
CA ASN A 55 -8.15 -2.97 16.84
C ASN A 55 -8.97 -3.08 15.54
N PHE A 56 -9.06 -1.99 14.77
CA PHE A 56 -9.67 -2.01 13.43
C PHE A 56 -8.93 -2.98 12.50
N VAL A 57 -7.61 -2.84 12.36
CA VAL A 57 -6.82 -3.71 11.47
C VAL A 57 -6.93 -5.17 11.90
N LYS A 58 -6.88 -5.47 13.21
CA LYS A 58 -7.11 -6.82 13.73
C LYS A 58 -8.47 -7.39 13.34
N ALA A 59 -9.53 -6.56 13.44
CA ALA A 59 -10.88 -7.00 13.11
C ALA A 59 -11.05 -7.31 11.62
N GLN A 60 -10.33 -6.60 10.75
CA GLN A 60 -10.31 -6.87 9.32
C GLN A 60 -9.43 -8.08 8.97
N ASP A 61 -8.45 -8.41 9.82
CA ASP A 61 -7.51 -9.54 9.67
C ASP A 61 -6.82 -9.61 8.28
N PRO A 62 -6.26 -8.51 7.75
CA PRO A 62 -5.59 -8.53 6.46
C PRO A 62 -4.31 -9.38 6.52
N ASP A 63 -3.90 -9.91 5.37
CA ASP A 63 -2.63 -10.62 5.20
C ASP A 63 -1.51 -9.67 4.77
N VAL A 64 -1.90 -8.63 4.02
CA VAL A 64 -1.02 -7.56 3.56
C VAL A 64 -1.74 -6.23 3.70
N CYS A 65 -1.01 -5.23 4.21
CA CYS A 65 -1.48 -3.85 4.19
C CYS A 65 -0.51 -2.96 3.41
N VAL A 66 -1.07 -1.98 2.70
CA VAL A 66 -0.31 -0.89 2.07
C VAL A 66 -0.84 0.43 2.61
N TRP A 67 0.01 1.13 3.33
CA TRP A 67 -0.28 2.40 3.97
C TRP A 67 0.35 3.54 3.19
N CYS A 68 -0.40 4.58 2.86
CA CYS A 68 0.11 5.86 2.39
C CYS A 68 0.12 6.88 3.52
N GLU A 69 0.96 7.90 3.41
CA GLU A 69 1.23 8.88 4.47
C GLU A 69 1.63 8.22 5.80
N ALA A 70 2.43 7.17 5.72
CA ALA A 70 2.77 6.31 6.83
C ALA A 70 3.83 6.90 7.78
N GLN A 71 3.88 8.22 7.89
CA GLN A 71 4.76 8.96 8.80
C GLN A 71 3.98 10.01 9.56
N SER A 72 4.10 10.02 10.86
CA SER A 72 3.54 11.07 11.71
C SER A 72 4.46 12.30 11.69
N ILE A 73 3.99 13.37 11.06
CA ILE A 73 4.73 14.64 10.91
C ILE A 73 4.17 15.73 11.84
N TRP A 74 2.90 15.64 12.19
CA TRP A 74 2.21 16.61 13.00
C TRP A 74 1.95 16.08 14.41
N LYS A 75 2.11 16.93 15.42
CA LYS A 75 1.69 16.62 16.78
C LYS A 75 0.17 16.53 16.82
N THR A 76 -0.32 15.53 17.52
CA THR A 76 -1.76 15.41 17.77
C THR A 76 -2.27 16.67 18.43
N ASP A 77 -3.41 17.13 18.01
CA ASP A 77 -4.07 18.31 18.55
C ASP A 77 -3.26 19.62 18.45
N SER A 78 -2.37 19.72 17.47
CA SER A 78 -1.52 20.89 17.26
C SER A 78 -1.28 21.18 15.79
N ASP A 79 -1.09 22.46 15.44
CA ASP A 79 -0.61 22.92 14.13
C ASP A 79 0.93 22.87 14.02
N GLN A 80 1.59 22.29 15.02
CA GLN A 80 3.05 22.19 15.05
C GLN A 80 3.52 20.90 14.38
N LYS A 81 4.46 21.05 13.47
CA LYS A 81 5.21 19.91 12.94
C LYS A 81 6.13 19.36 14.02
N MET A 82 6.32 18.05 13.98
CA MET A 82 7.35 17.37 14.77
C MET A 82 8.72 17.65 14.19
N ASP A 83 9.72 17.79 15.04
CA ASP A 83 11.10 17.69 14.63
C ASP A 83 11.37 16.29 14.07
N LYS A 84 12.38 16.14 13.19
CA LYS A 84 12.60 14.87 12.48
C LYS A 84 12.82 13.70 13.42
N GLU A 85 13.47 13.95 14.55
CA GLU A 85 13.81 12.98 15.57
C GLU A 85 12.58 12.47 16.35
N ASP A 86 11.53 13.31 16.41
CA ASP A 86 10.30 13.02 17.15
C ASP A 86 9.21 12.39 16.27
N ARG A 87 9.45 12.31 14.95
CA ARG A 87 8.46 11.79 14.02
C ARG A 87 8.22 10.31 14.25
N TYR A 88 7.00 10.00 14.58
CA TYR A 88 6.56 8.66 14.92
C TYR A 88 6.20 7.84 13.68
N LEU A 89 6.16 6.54 13.82
CA LEU A 89 5.79 5.50 12.87
C LEU A 89 6.86 5.06 11.89
N VAL A 90 7.71 5.92 11.32
CA VAL A 90 8.66 5.47 10.29
C VAL A 90 9.56 4.34 10.82
N ASP A 91 10.14 4.49 12.00
CA ASP A 91 10.98 3.47 12.61
C ASP A 91 10.19 2.44 13.45
N ASN A 92 8.98 2.79 13.86
CA ASN A 92 8.18 1.99 14.78
C ASN A 92 7.17 1.08 14.07
N TRP A 93 7.14 1.07 12.73
CA TRP A 93 6.19 0.24 11.98
C TRP A 93 6.28 -1.24 12.31
N GLY A 94 7.48 -1.76 12.58
CA GLY A 94 7.65 -3.15 12.99
C GLY A 94 6.90 -3.49 14.27
N GLU A 95 6.98 -2.61 15.29
CA GLU A 95 6.28 -2.77 16.55
C GLU A 95 4.77 -2.61 16.40
N LEU A 96 4.33 -1.58 15.66
CA LEU A 96 2.92 -1.35 15.41
C LEU A 96 2.30 -2.49 14.61
N ALA A 97 2.97 -2.96 13.54
CA ALA A 97 2.52 -4.06 12.70
C ALA A 97 2.39 -5.38 13.48
N ALA A 98 3.34 -5.66 14.38
CA ALA A 98 3.28 -6.84 15.24
C ALA A 98 2.03 -6.86 16.13
N ARG A 99 1.52 -5.69 16.55
CA ARG A 99 0.32 -5.59 17.39
C ARG A 99 -0.95 -6.06 16.69
N TYR A 100 -1.02 -5.99 15.35
CA TYR A 100 -2.14 -6.53 14.57
C TYR A 100 -1.77 -7.80 13.77
N GLY A 101 -0.62 -8.42 14.10
CA GLY A 101 -0.27 -9.76 13.63
C GLY A 101 0.65 -9.81 12.42
N HIS A 102 1.14 -8.68 11.90
CA HIS A 102 2.09 -8.65 10.81
C HIS A 102 3.53 -8.72 11.32
N LYS A 103 4.30 -9.68 10.81
CA LYS A 103 5.70 -9.92 11.21
C LYS A 103 6.71 -9.20 10.33
N TYR A 104 6.29 -8.84 9.12
CA TYR A 104 7.18 -8.27 8.10
C TYR A 104 6.68 -6.89 7.73
N TRP A 105 7.61 -5.98 7.48
CA TRP A 105 7.32 -4.63 7.04
C TRP A 105 8.45 -4.07 6.18
N ALA A 106 8.13 -3.13 5.30
CA ALA A 106 9.07 -2.45 4.44
C ALA A 106 8.61 -1.02 4.17
N ILE A 107 9.55 -0.07 4.22
CA ILE A 107 9.31 1.32 3.83
C ILE A 107 9.50 1.45 2.33
N GLY A 108 8.48 1.91 1.63
CA GLY A 108 8.52 2.31 0.24
C GLY A 108 8.91 3.78 0.08
N GLY A 109 9.35 4.14 -1.12
CA GLY A 109 9.62 5.52 -1.49
C GLY A 109 10.64 6.24 -0.63
N HIS A 110 10.39 7.53 -0.42
CA HIS A 110 11.23 8.41 0.39
C HIS A 110 10.86 8.28 1.87
N ARG A 111 11.83 7.90 2.70
CA ARG A 111 11.61 7.67 4.15
C ARG A 111 10.99 8.86 4.88
N ASP A 112 11.41 10.07 4.55
CA ASP A 112 11.07 11.29 5.30
C ASP A 112 10.08 12.20 4.56
N ASN A 113 9.37 11.67 3.56
CA ASN A 113 8.43 12.45 2.75
C ASN A 113 7.17 11.65 2.44
N TYR A 114 6.29 11.50 3.44
CA TYR A 114 5.01 10.80 3.32
C TYR A 114 5.15 9.41 2.68
N PRO A 115 6.02 8.53 3.26
CA PRO A 115 6.33 7.24 2.68
C PRO A 115 5.11 6.34 2.61
N GLN A 116 5.19 5.35 1.70
CA GLN A 116 4.34 4.18 1.78
C GLN A 116 5.01 3.15 2.68
N VAL A 117 4.22 2.38 3.41
CA VAL A 117 4.69 1.23 4.17
C VAL A 117 3.86 0.01 3.78
N ILE A 118 4.56 -1.08 3.50
CA ILE A 118 3.93 -2.39 3.29
C ILE A 118 4.14 -3.19 4.57
N THR A 119 3.07 -3.74 5.14
CA THR A 119 3.15 -4.70 6.25
C THR A 119 2.50 -6.01 5.88
N SER A 120 3.00 -7.15 6.38
CA SER A 120 2.55 -8.45 5.89
C SER A 120 2.73 -9.56 6.94
N LYS A 121 1.85 -10.57 6.87
CA LYS A 121 2.05 -11.88 7.51
C LYS A 121 3.11 -12.71 6.76
N TYR A 122 3.33 -12.44 5.46
CA TYR A 122 4.30 -13.11 4.60
C TYR A 122 5.63 -12.34 4.55
N PRO A 123 6.77 -13.03 4.37
CA PRO A 123 8.03 -12.35 4.10
C PRO A 123 7.94 -11.41 2.90
N ILE A 124 8.44 -10.19 3.06
CA ILE A 124 8.47 -9.16 2.01
C ILE A 124 9.88 -9.13 1.42
N ASN A 125 9.98 -9.26 0.10
CA ASN A 125 11.20 -8.99 -0.63
C ASN A 125 11.03 -7.66 -1.39
N VAL A 126 11.78 -6.62 -0.99
CA VAL A 126 11.78 -5.33 -1.71
C VAL A 126 12.66 -5.46 -2.94
N VAL A 127 12.04 -5.41 -4.12
CA VAL A 127 12.74 -5.51 -5.41
C VAL A 127 13.42 -4.18 -5.74
N SER A 128 12.66 -3.07 -5.66
CA SER A 128 13.22 -1.74 -5.86
C SER A 128 12.41 -0.65 -5.15
N LYS A 129 13.08 0.47 -4.88
CA LYS A 129 12.47 1.74 -4.51
C LYS A 129 12.55 2.67 -5.71
N ILE A 130 11.42 3.20 -6.13
CA ILE A 130 11.29 4.05 -7.30
C ILE A 130 11.16 5.49 -6.78
N VAL A 131 12.25 6.24 -6.90
CA VAL A 131 12.34 7.62 -6.39
C VAL A 131 12.51 8.66 -7.49
N GLY A 132 12.62 8.20 -8.74
CA GLY A 132 12.88 9.03 -9.90
C GLY A 132 14.36 9.06 -10.29
N ASP A 133 14.68 9.93 -11.23
CA ASP A 133 16.02 10.16 -11.76
C ASP A 133 16.29 11.67 -11.96
N GLU A 134 17.23 12.02 -12.82
CA GLU A 134 17.57 13.42 -13.14
C GLU A 134 16.45 14.17 -13.87
N ASN A 135 15.53 13.46 -14.55
CA ASN A 135 14.45 14.05 -15.35
C ASN A 135 13.15 14.20 -14.56
N ILE A 136 12.90 13.30 -13.61
CA ILE A 136 11.71 13.33 -12.76
C ILE A 136 12.00 12.79 -11.37
N ILE A 137 11.48 13.46 -10.37
CA ILE A 137 11.44 12.97 -8.99
C ILE A 137 10.04 12.41 -8.75
N VAL A 138 9.93 11.16 -8.31
CA VAL A 138 8.66 10.66 -7.77
C VAL A 138 8.53 11.23 -6.37
N ALA A 139 7.63 12.19 -6.17
CA ALA A 139 7.65 13.13 -5.03
C ALA A 139 7.66 12.44 -3.67
N HIS A 140 6.79 11.45 -3.46
CA HIS A 140 6.78 10.60 -2.26
C HIS A 140 7.45 9.25 -2.51
N GLY A 141 7.87 8.98 -3.75
CA GLY A 141 8.43 7.72 -4.20
C GLY A 141 7.38 6.62 -4.32
N ALA A 142 7.85 5.45 -4.73
CA ALA A 142 7.08 4.22 -4.77
C ALA A 142 7.98 3.03 -4.36
N ALA A 143 7.38 1.86 -4.14
CA ALA A 143 8.09 0.62 -3.92
C ALA A 143 7.52 -0.49 -4.79
N TRP A 144 8.40 -1.34 -5.32
CA TRP A 144 8.06 -2.65 -5.83
C TRP A 144 8.58 -3.71 -4.87
N ALA A 145 7.67 -4.51 -4.35
CA ALA A 145 7.96 -5.62 -3.46
C ALA A 145 7.28 -6.90 -3.96
N THR A 146 7.75 -8.06 -3.50
CA THR A 146 7.12 -9.34 -3.75
C THR A 146 6.86 -10.07 -2.44
N ILE A 147 5.79 -10.86 -2.43
CA ILE A 147 5.49 -11.87 -1.42
C ILE A 147 5.23 -13.20 -2.11
N ASP A 148 5.45 -14.30 -1.42
CA ASP A 148 5.03 -15.62 -1.88
C ASP A 148 3.77 -16.07 -1.11
N VAL A 149 2.74 -16.42 -1.84
CA VAL A 149 1.49 -16.93 -1.28
C VAL A 149 1.19 -18.28 -1.91
N ASN A 150 1.35 -19.36 -1.17
CA ASN A 150 1.14 -20.73 -1.65
C ASN A 150 1.96 -21.08 -2.91
N GLY A 151 3.22 -20.66 -2.96
CA GLY A 151 4.11 -20.88 -4.10
C GLY A 151 3.82 -19.98 -5.31
N LYS A 152 2.98 -18.97 -5.14
CA LYS A 152 2.67 -17.96 -6.15
C LYS A 152 3.28 -16.62 -5.76
N THR A 153 4.20 -16.11 -6.58
CA THR A 153 4.77 -14.78 -6.38
C THR A 153 3.73 -13.72 -6.74
N VAL A 154 3.43 -12.85 -5.78
CA VAL A 154 2.57 -11.67 -5.96
C VAL A 154 3.44 -10.42 -5.92
N ASN A 155 3.39 -9.64 -6.99
CA ASN A 155 4.09 -8.36 -7.11
C ASN A 155 3.19 -7.25 -6.60
N ILE A 156 3.73 -6.41 -5.72
CA ILE A 156 3.04 -5.30 -5.07
C ILE A 156 3.79 -4.02 -5.40
N VAL A 157 3.11 -3.09 -6.07
CA VAL A 157 3.60 -1.73 -6.29
C VAL A 157 2.78 -0.79 -5.41
N ALA A 158 3.46 -0.18 -4.43
CA ALA A 158 2.88 0.81 -3.55
C ALA A 158 3.35 2.21 -3.97
N LEU A 159 2.43 3.17 -4.12
CA LEU A 159 2.78 4.53 -4.52
C LEU A 159 1.92 5.57 -3.79
N HIS A 160 2.43 6.79 -3.76
CA HIS A 160 1.70 7.99 -3.37
C HIS A 160 2.21 9.13 -4.24
N THR A 161 1.35 9.71 -5.06
CA THR A 161 1.73 10.77 -6.00
C THR A 161 1.63 12.15 -5.38
N TRP A 162 2.20 13.16 -6.04
CA TRP A 162 2.21 14.55 -5.59
C TRP A 162 0.78 15.12 -5.40
N PRO A 163 0.42 15.67 -4.21
CA PRO A 163 -0.97 16.02 -3.89
C PRO A 163 -1.40 17.42 -4.38
N HIS A 164 -0.45 18.31 -4.70
CA HIS A 164 -0.77 19.70 -4.95
C HIS A 164 -1.19 20.00 -6.39
N ALA A 165 -1.86 21.14 -6.60
CA ALA A 165 -2.31 21.61 -7.91
C ALA A 165 -1.16 22.12 -8.81
N TYR A 166 0.03 22.36 -8.24
CA TYR A 166 1.24 22.77 -8.95
C TYR A 166 2.24 21.60 -9.04
N ALA A 167 3.14 21.64 -10.02
CA ALA A 167 4.17 20.64 -10.18
C ALA A 167 5.16 20.64 -9.00
N TYR A 168 5.68 19.47 -8.66
CA TYR A 168 6.70 19.36 -7.62
C TYR A 168 7.93 20.21 -7.97
N ARG A 169 8.37 21.03 -7.01
CA ARG A 169 9.47 21.99 -7.17
C ARG A 169 9.26 23.03 -8.28
N ALA A 170 8.01 23.40 -8.59
CA ALA A 170 7.75 24.47 -9.54
C ALA A 170 8.42 25.78 -9.08
N GLU A 171 9.12 26.45 -9.99
CA GLU A 171 9.75 27.75 -9.73
C GLU A 171 8.68 28.85 -9.54
N ASP A 172 7.64 28.83 -10.38
CA ASP A 172 6.46 29.68 -10.25
C ASP A 172 5.24 28.80 -9.94
N VAL A 173 4.84 28.81 -8.67
CA VAL A 173 3.72 28.00 -8.17
C VAL A 173 2.39 28.45 -8.77
N GLU A 174 2.15 29.76 -8.93
CA GLU A 174 0.87 30.26 -9.45
C GLU A 174 0.72 30.02 -10.95
N ALA A 175 1.78 30.23 -11.72
CA ALA A 175 1.79 29.84 -13.14
C ALA A 175 1.57 28.33 -13.31
N SER A 176 2.25 27.51 -12.50
CA SER A 176 2.08 26.07 -12.54
C SER A 176 0.67 25.61 -12.20
N LYS A 177 0.00 26.23 -11.23
CA LYS A 177 -1.42 25.97 -10.93
C LYS A 177 -2.32 26.32 -12.11
N ALA A 178 -2.10 27.48 -12.71
CA ALA A 178 -2.90 27.95 -13.85
C ALA A 178 -2.82 26.97 -15.04
N GLU A 179 -1.69 26.29 -15.19
CA GLU A 179 -1.46 25.29 -16.24
C GLU A 179 -1.82 23.85 -15.82
N GLN A 180 -2.43 23.65 -14.66
CA GLN A 180 -2.69 22.33 -14.06
C GLN A 180 -1.41 21.49 -13.95
N GLY A 181 -0.32 22.13 -13.53
CA GLY A 181 1.01 21.52 -13.46
C GLY A 181 1.08 20.32 -12.55
N GLY A 182 0.32 20.29 -11.45
CA GLY A 182 0.25 19.16 -10.54
C GLY A 182 -0.32 17.91 -11.19
N ASP A 183 -1.40 18.04 -11.98
CA ASP A 183 -2.02 16.91 -12.67
C ASP A 183 -1.09 16.34 -13.75
N LYS A 184 -0.46 17.21 -14.52
CA LYS A 184 0.55 16.82 -15.50
C LYS A 184 1.78 16.16 -14.87
N TYR A 185 2.17 16.62 -13.67
CA TYR A 185 3.29 16.04 -12.92
C TYR A 185 2.96 14.62 -12.44
N ARG A 186 1.78 14.40 -11.82
CA ARG A 186 1.31 13.08 -11.40
C ARG A 186 1.30 12.07 -12.53
N ALA A 187 0.89 12.48 -13.73
CA ALA A 187 0.91 11.61 -14.91
C ALA A 187 2.32 11.12 -15.23
N LYS A 188 3.33 12.00 -15.14
CA LYS A 188 4.75 11.62 -15.33
C LYS A 188 5.26 10.73 -14.21
N GLU A 189 4.88 10.98 -12.95
CA GLU A 189 5.24 10.10 -11.83
C GLU A 189 4.73 8.68 -12.06
N VAL A 190 3.44 8.53 -12.40
CA VAL A 190 2.84 7.21 -12.63
C VAL A 190 3.41 6.53 -13.87
N GLN A 191 3.66 7.27 -14.94
CA GLN A 191 4.38 6.76 -16.11
C GLN A 191 5.72 6.17 -15.69
N TYR A 192 6.54 6.94 -14.98
CA TYR A 192 7.86 6.50 -14.50
C TYR A 192 7.75 5.24 -13.62
N VAL A 193 6.80 5.22 -12.67
CA VAL A 193 6.59 4.04 -11.81
C VAL A 193 6.21 2.82 -12.63
N CYS A 194 5.28 2.93 -13.58
CA CYS A 194 4.88 1.80 -14.42
C CYS A 194 6.03 1.28 -15.29
N GLU A 195 6.79 2.19 -15.91
CA GLU A 195 7.95 1.84 -16.75
C GLU A 195 9.08 1.17 -15.97
N HIS A 196 9.24 1.50 -14.67
CA HIS A 196 10.30 0.94 -13.81
C HIS A 196 9.82 -0.20 -12.89
N THR A 197 8.58 -0.67 -13.06
CA THR A 197 8.02 -1.83 -12.36
C THR A 197 7.50 -2.84 -13.36
N ILE A 198 6.21 -2.89 -13.60
CA ILE A 198 5.57 -3.87 -14.48
C ILE A 198 6.14 -3.82 -15.92
N GLY A 199 6.50 -2.64 -16.40
CA GLY A 199 7.08 -2.44 -17.73
C GLY A 199 8.47 -3.06 -17.92
N THR A 200 9.19 -3.37 -16.83
CA THR A 200 10.52 -4.02 -16.90
C THR A 200 10.44 -5.54 -17.02
N VAL A 201 9.28 -6.14 -16.80
CA VAL A 201 9.14 -7.60 -16.70
C VAL A 201 8.39 -8.15 -17.92
N PRO A 202 9.06 -8.87 -18.83
CA PRO A 202 8.40 -9.51 -19.96
C PRO A 202 7.32 -10.51 -19.50
N GLY A 203 6.14 -10.45 -20.11
CA GLY A 203 5.04 -11.34 -19.76
C GLY A 203 4.36 -11.03 -18.43
N ALA A 204 4.58 -9.84 -17.87
CA ALA A 204 3.97 -9.41 -16.62
C ALA A 204 2.44 -9.48 -16.62
N GLU A 205 1.80 -9.32 -17.79
CA GLU A 205 0.36 -9.44 -17.98
C GLU A 205 -0.19 -10.83 -17.61
N ASN A 206 0.68 -11.85 -17.59
CA ASN A 206 0.35 -13.23 -17.21
C ASN A 206 0.76 -13.58 -15.77
N GLN A 207 1.27 -12.62 -15.00
CA GLN A 207 1.72 -12.78 -13.63
C GLN A 207 0.76 -12.07 -12.67
N TYR A 208 0.94 -12.31 -11.37
CA TYR A 208 0.15 -11.66 -10.32
C TYR A 208 0.79 -10.33 -9.95
N TRP A 209 0.25 -9.25 -10.47
CA TRP A 209 0.66 -7.88 -10.17
C TRP A 209 -0.49 -7.08 -9.59
N MET A 210 -0.19 -6.27 -8.59
CA MET A 210 -1.08 -5.22 -8.09
C MET A 210 -0.30 -3.92 -7.92
N MET A 211 -0.95 -2.82 -8.23
CA MET A 211 -0.47 -1.47 -7.99
C MET A 211 -1.55 -0.71 -7.23
N MET A 212 -1.17 -0.09 -6.10
CA MET A 212 -2.11 0.60 -5.26
C MET A 212 -1.49 1.79 -4.55
N GLY A 213 -2.35 2.72 -4.16
CA GLY A 213 -1.94 3.91 -3.46
C GLY A 213 -2.94 5.04 -3.57
N ASP A 214 -2.54 6.18 -3.04
CA ASP A 214 -3.17 7.47 -3.30
C ASP A 214 -2.56 8.09 -4.56
N PHE A 215 -3.34 8.11 -5.62
CA PHE A 215 -2.93 8.68 -6.90
C PHE A 215 -3.18 10.19 -6.98
N ASN A 216 -3.84 10.78 -5.99
CA ASN A 216 -4.21 12.20 -5.99
C ASN A 216 -4.85 12.67 -7.32
N SER A 217 -5.42 11.75 -8.08
CA SER A 217 -5.91 11.94 -9.44
C SER A 217 -7.26 11.24 -9.63
N ARG A 218 -7.98 11.67 -10.65
CA ARG A 218 -9.33 11.20 -10.95
C ARG A 218 -9.36 10.44 -12.26
N SER A 219 -10.19 9.39 -12.31
CA SER A 219 -10.28 8.54 -13.49
C SER A 219 -11.42 8.94 -14.41
N ARG A 220 -11.18 8.87 -15.72
CA ARG A 220 -12.19 9.06 -16.76
C ARG A 220 -13.40 8.13 -16.61
N VAL A 221 -13.21 6.95 -16.02
CA VAL A 221 -14.30 5.99 -15.81
C VAL A 221 -15.35 6.46 -14.80
N ASP A 222 -15.04 7.50 -14.05
CA ASP A 222 -15.95 8.17 -13.11
C ASP A 222 -16.25 9.62 -13.52
N ASN A 223 -15.97 9.99 -14.77
CA ASN A 223 -16.11 11.38 -15.21
C ASN A 223 -17.55 11.86 -15.30
N ASP A 224 -18.53 10.95 -15.29
CA ASP A 224 -19.95 11.25 -15.09
C ASP A 224 -20.23 11.93 -13.73
N GLN A 225 -19.36 11.69 -12.72
CA GLN A 225 -19.43 12.34 -11.42
C GLN A 225 -18.67 13.68 -11.36
N TYR A 226 -17.66 13.86 -12.21
CA TYR A 226 -16.78 15.03 -12.16
C TYR A 226 -17.12 16.09 -13.20
N GLY A 227 -17.55 15.69 -14.39
CA GLY A 227 -17.91 16.59 -15.50
C GLY A 227 -16.72 17.33 -16.11
N TYR A 228 -15.50 16.75 -16.07
CA TYR A 228 -14.33 17.34 -16.69
C TYR A 228 -14.40 17.25 -18.22
N ALA A 229 -13.72 18.19 -18.90
CA ALA A 229 -13.50 18.11 -20.34
C ALA A 229 -12.68 16.85 -20.71
N ASP A 230 -12.83 16.39 -21.95
CA ASP A 230 -12.16 15.16 -22.38
C ASP A 230 -10.63 15.26 -22.40
N ASP A 231 -10.09 16.46 -22.53
CA ASP A 231 -8.66 16.77 -22.50
C ASP A 231 -8.16 17.32 -21.16
N ASP A 232 -8.99 17.25 -20.11
CA ASP A 232 -8.61 17.76 -18.78
C ASP A 232 -7.43 16.97 -18.22
N PRO A 233 -6.32 17.62 -17.85
CA PRO A 233 -5.14 16.98 -17.28
C PRO A 233 -5.40 16.13 -16.03
N LYS A 234 -6.50 16.36 -15.29
CA LYS A 234 -6.90 15.53 -14.14
C LYS A 234 -7.14 14.07 -14.49
N LEU A 235 -7.38 13.75 -15.77
CA LEU A 235 -7.66 12.40 -16.25
C LEU A 235 -6.41 11.66 -16.74
N LEU A 236 -5.30 12.34 -16.96
CA LEU A 236 -4.08 11.82 -17.61
C LEU A 236 -3.48 10.60 -16.92
N VAL A 237 -3.47 10.56 -15.57
CA VAL A 237 -2.89 9.46 -14.80
C VAL A 237 -3.52 8.12 -15.17
N HIS A 238 -4.83 8.05 -15.07
CA HIS A 238 -5.58 6.80 -15.28
C HIS A 238 -5.75 6.46 -16.76
N ASP A 239 -5.76 7.48 -17.64
CA ASP A 239 -5.70 7.28 -19.08
C ASP A 239 -4.38 6.62 -19.48
N TYR A 240 -3.24 7.07 -18.91
CA TYR A 240 -1.94 6.43 -19.13
C TYR A 240 -1.94 4.96 -18.69
N ILE A 241 -2.40 4.67 -17.46
CA ILE A 241 -2.44 3.30 -16.93
C ILE A 241 -3.26 2.40 -17.85
N LYS A 242 -4.46 2.86 -18.24
CA LYS A 242 -5.37 2.11 -19.12
C LYS A 242 -4.80 1.83 -20.50
N ALA A 243 -4.06 2.79 -21.06
CA ALA A 243 -3.53 2.69 -22.42
C ALA A 243 -2.23 1.89 -22.50
N ASN A 244 -1.41 1.89 -21.44
CA ASN A 244 -0.02 1.44 -21.51
C ASN A 244 0.31 0.27 -20.57
N THR A 245 -0.64 -0.21 -19.77
CA THR A 245 -0.42 -1.31 -18.83
C THR A 245 -1.54 -2.35 -18.90
N PRO A 246 -1.29 -3.59 -18.46
CA PRO A 246 -2.33 -4.63 -18.36
C PRO A 246 -3.19 -4.50 -17.09
N TYR A 247 -3.10 -3.41 -16.37
CA TYR A 247 -3.81 -3.20 -15.12
C TYR A 247 -5.31 -2.96 -15.31
N ILE A 248 -6.11 -3.58 -14.45
CA ILE A 248 -7.56 -3.43 -14.34
C ILE A 248 -7.85 -2.68 -13.03
N ASP A 249 -8.64 -1.62 -13.10
CA ASP A 249 -9.18 -0.92 -11.92
C ASP A 249 -10.17 -1.84 -11.21
N VAL A 250 -9.77 -2.35 -10.04
CA VAL A 250 -10.52 -3.41 -9.33
C VAL A 250 -11.90 -2.92 -8.91
N ILE A 251 -11.97 -1.75 -8.28
CA ILE A 251 -13.25 -1.23 -7.74
C ILE A 251 -14.21 -0.91 -8.88
N LYS A 252 -13.75 -0.23 -9.93
CA LYS A 252 -14.64 0.10 -11.04
C LYS A 252 -15.08 -1.13 -11.84
N ALA A 253 -14.21 -2.10 -12.03
CA ALA A 253 -14.58 -3.36 -12.70
C ALA A 253 -15.58 -4.19 -11.88
N LYS A 254 -15.51 -4.12 -10.55
CA LYS A 254 -16.48 -4.77 -9.65
C LYS A 254 -17.81 -4.03 -9.59
N TYR A 255 -17.78 -2.70 -9.64
CA TYR A 255 -18.93 -1.81 -9.51
C TYR A 255 -19.03 -0.86 -10.72
N PRO A 256 -19.31 -1.37 -11.93
CA PRO A 256 -19.22 -0.58 -13.16
C PRO A 256 -20.19 0.62 -13.20
N ASN A 257 -21.34 0.51 -12.52
CA ASN A 257 -22.40 1.51 -12.52
C ASN A 257 -22.50 2.29 -11.19
N GLU A 258 -21.55 2.07 -10.26
CA GLU A 258 -21.56 2.76 -8.99
C GLU A 258 -20.31 3.65 -8.85
N PHE A 259 -20.48 4.79 -8.22
CA PHE A 259 -19.38 5.60 -7.77
C PHE A 259 -19.01 5.21 -6.32
N LYS A 260 -17.77 4.79 -6.11
CA LYS A 260 -17.23 4.38 -4.81
C LYS A 260 -16.17 5.39 -4.36
N PRO A 261 -16.56 6.51 -3.70
CA PRO A 261 -15.60 7.51 -3.27
C PRO A 261 -14.65 6.95 -2.21
N THR A 262 -13.39 7.41 -2.27
CA THR A 262 -12.36 7.07 -1.28
C THR A 262 -11.97 8.25 -0.40
N THR A 263 -12.65 9.40 -0.53
CA THR A 263 -12.43 10.58 0.31
C THR A 263 -13.60 10.82 1.27
N GLY A 264 -13.30 11.36 2.44
CA GLY A 264 -14.29 11.69 3.47
C GLY A 264 -15.36 12.68 3.02
N SER A 265 -15.05 13.54 2.06
CA SER A 265 -16.02 14.42 1.41
C SER A 265 -17.02 13.69 0.52
N LYS A 266 -16.79 12.41 0.19
CA LYS A 266 -17.56 11.58 -0.76
C LYS A 266 -17.60 12.13 -2.19
N THR A 267 -16.69 13.04 -2.53
CA THR A 267 -16.69 13.74 -3.83
C THR A 267 -15.60 13.23 -4.78
N ALA A 268 -14.66 12.41 -4.28
CA ALA A 268 -13.57 11.91 -5.10
C ALA A 268 -13.22 10.47 -4.79
N ARG A 269 -12.77 9.77 -5.83
CA ARG A 269 -12.05 8.51 -5.74
C ARG A 269 -10.64 8.81 -6.24
N ILE A 270 -9.68 8.80 -5.34
CA ILE A 270 -8.28 9.10 -5.61
C ILE A 270 -7.33 8.01 -5.12
N ASP A 271 -7.85 7.10 -4.29
CA ASP A 271 -7.18 5.86 -3.95
C ASP A 271 -7.65 4.75 -4.90
N TYR A 272 -6.71 3.98 -5.40
CA TYR A 272 -6.98 2.91 -6.36
C TYR A 272 -6.21 1.65 -6.02
N VAL A 273 -6.80 0.53 -6.37
CA VAL A 273 -6.12 -0.76 -6.49
C VAL A 273 -6.31 -1.27 -7.90
N TYR A 274 -5.21 -1.45 -8.58
CA TYR A 274 -5.12 -2.05 -9.90
C TYR A 274 -4.52 -3.45 -9.79
N CYS A 275 -4.96 -4.38 -10.63
CA CYS A 275 -4.29 -5.67 -10.76
C CYS A 275 -4.33 -6.20 -12.19
N THR A 276 -3.43 -7.14 -12.51
CA THR A 276 -3.44 -7.88 -13.78
C THR A 276 -4.59 -8.87 -13.85
N LYS A 277 -4.98 -9.25 -15.06
CA LYS A 277 -6.10 -10.18 -15.30
C LYS A 277 -5.99 -11.51 -14.52
N PRO A 278 -4.83 -12.19 -14.45
CA PRO A 278 -4.69 -13.42 -13.67
C PRO A 278 -5.00 -13.24 -12.18
N LEU A 279 -4.68 -12.08 -11.61
CA LEU A 279 -4.99 -11.78 -10.23
C LEU A 279 -6.44 -11.31 -10.06
N TYR A 280 -6.96 -10.52 -11.02
CA TYR A 280 -8.35 -10.07 -11.03
C TYR A 280 -9.34 -11.23 -11.02
N ASP A 281 -9.09 -12.30 -11.79
CA ASP A 281 -9.94 -13.48 -11.87
C ASP A 281 -10.03 -14.26 -10.55
N ARG A 282 -9.17 -13.96 -9.59
CA ARG A 282 -9.13 -14.55 -8.26
C ARG A 282 -9.87 -13.73 -7.20
N ILE A 283 -10.40 -12.57 -7.55
CA ILE A 283 -11.08 -11.70 -6.58
C ILE A 283 -12.40 -12.33 -6.14
N THR A 284 -12.53 -12.55 -4.85
CA THR A 284 -13.77 -13.03 -4.21
C THR A 284 -14.53 -11.91 -3.53
N TYR A 285 -13.82 -10.89 -3.05
CA TYR A 285 -14.39 -9.68 -2.44
C TYR A 285 -13.55 -8.45 -2.82
N ALA A 286 -14.19 -7.31 -3.03
CA ALA A 286 -13.53 -6.02 -3.14
C ALA A 286 -14.54 -4.91 -2.80
N ASP A 287 -14.18 -3.99 -1.91
CA ASP A 287 -14.99 -2.80 -1.62
C ASP A 287 -14.16 -1.69 -0.95
N VAL A 288 -14.72 -0.49 -0.93
CA VAL A 288 -14.30 0.65 -0.10
C VAL A 288 -15.01 0.55 1.23
N ILE A 289 -14.27 0.53 2.34
CA ILE A 289 -14.83 0.28 3.66
C ILE A 289 -15.31 1.58 4.30
N TRP A 290 -16.62 1.63 4.52
CA TRP A 290 -17.30 2.68 5.26
C TRP A 290 -17.97 2.04 6.48
N ASP A 291 -17.33 2.12 7.65
CA ASP A 291 -17.88 1.63 8.92
C ASP A 291 -17.81 2.74 10.00
N ASP A 292 -18.18 2.39 11.22
CA ASP A 292 -18.21 3.35 12.33
C ASP A 292 -16.81 3.94 12.65
N TYR A 293 -15.74 3.17 12.41
CA TYR A 293 -14.38 3.64 12.65
C TYR A 293 -13.82 4.41 11.46
N THR A 294 -14.01 3.93 10.23
CA THR A 294 -13.41 4.53 9.03
C THR A 294 -14.15 5.76 8.53
N THR A 295 -15.43 5.93 8.90
CA THR A 295 -16.23 7.11 8.51
C THR A 295 -15.62 8.38 9.07
N PRO A 296 -15.13 9.30 8.23
CA PRO A 296 -14.37 10.43 8.71
C PRO A 296 -15.19 11.47 9.43
N VAL A 297 -14.63 11.97 10.50
CA VAL A 297 -15.16 13.13 11.22
C VAL A 297 -14.15 14.26 11.15
N ARG A 298 -14.56 15.40 10.58
CA ARG A 298 -13.71 16.59 10.55
C ARG A 298 -13.58 17.17 11.95
N ASP A 299 -12.35 17.47 12.37
CA ASP A 299 -12.11 18.23 13.59
C ASP A 299 -12.20 19.74 13.31
N PRO A 300 -13.28 20.42 13.77
CA PRO A 300 -13.46 21.85 13.49
C PRO A 300 -12.49 22.76 14.26
N GLN A 301 -11.79 22.23 15.28
CA GLN A 301 -10.86 22.99 16.11
C GLN A 301 -9.44 22.96 15.58
N LYS A 302 -9.19 22.16 14.54
CA LYS A 302 -7.87 21.91 13.99
C LYS A 302 -7.72 22.43 12.58
N LEU A 303 -6.59 22.11 11.96
CA LEU A 303 -6.34 22.40 10.57
C LEU A 303 -7.52 21.98 9.71
N SER A 304 -7.95 22.85 8.81
CA SER A 304 -9.20 22.69 8.05
C SER A 304 -9.27 21.43 7.19
N ASN A 305 -8.15 20.76 6.99
CA ASN A 305 -8.00 19.55 6.18
C ASN A 305 -7.68 18.29 6.99
N PHE A 306 -7.72 18.34 8.34
CA PHE A 306 -7.52 17.16 9.17
C PHE A 306 -8.85 16.50 9.55
N TRP A 307 -8.89 15.19 9.37
CA TRP A 307 -10.04 14.34 9.66
C TRP A 307 -9.64 13.20 10.59
N ARG A 308 -10.61 12.59 11.25
CA ARG A 308 -10.43 11.42 12.12
C ARG A 308 -11.25 10.27 11.58
N PRO A 309 -10.69 9.06 11.46
CA PRO A 309 -9.28 8.68 11.65
C PRO A 309 -8.39 9.12 10.49
N SER A 310 -8.97 9.30 9.29
CA SER A 310 -8.31 9.78 8.07
C SER A 310 -9.34 10.50 7.19
N ASP A 311 -8.90 11.34 6.28
CA ASP A 311 -9.75 11.91 5.22
C ASP A 311 -9.92 10.96 4.02
N HIS A 312 -9.30 9.79 4.05
CA HIS A 312 -9.44 8.72 3.07
C HIS A 312 -10.13 7.49 3.66
N MET A 313 -10.72 6.68 2.77
CA MET A 313 -11.35 5.39 3.10
C MET A 313 -10.46 4.23 2.70
N PRO A 314 -10.38 3.17 3.52
CA PRO A 314 -9.65 1.98 3.14
C PRO A 314 -10.35 1.20 2.03
N ILE A 315 -9.54 0.53 1.20
CA ILE A 315 -9.98 -0.43 0.20
C ILE A 315 -9.54 -1.82 0.66
N MET A 316 -10.47 -2.78 0.68
CA MET A 316 -10.19 -4.16 1.01
C MET A 316 -10.52 -5.08 -0.15
N ILE A 317 -9.63 -6.06 -0.41
CA ILE A 317 -9.77 -7.03 -1.49
C ILE A 317 -9.35 -8.41 -1.00
N ASP A 318 -10.17 -9.42 -1.28
CA ASP A 318 -9.86 -10.83 -1.04
C ASP A 318 -9.63 -11.55 -2.36
N PHE A 319 -8.54 -12.34 -2.42
CA PHE A 319 -8.19 -13.17 -3.56
C PHE A 319 -8.18 -14.64 -3.17
N ASP A 320 -8.74 -15.51 -4.02
CA ASP A 320 -8.57 -16.96 -3.91
C ASP A 320 -7.21 -17.36 -4.50
N MET A 321 -6.28 -17.76 -3.65
CA MET A 321 -4.90 -18.13 -4.03
C MET A 321 -4.70 -19.66 -4.11
N LYS A 322 -5.81 -20.43 -4.28
CA LYS A 322 -5.72 -21.88 -4.53
C LYS A 322 -4.92 -22.23 -5.77
#